data_f1d8f879116840edc5065878c303445d
#
_entry.id   f1d8f879116840edc5065878c303445d
#
_cell.length_a   1.000
_cell.length_b   1.000
_cell.length_c   1.000
_cell.angle_alpha   90.00
_cell.angle_beta   90.00
_cell.angle_gamma   90.00
#
_symmetry.space_group_name_H-M   'P 1'
#
loop_
_entity.id
_entity.type
_entity.pdbx_description
1 polymer ?
#
loop_
_entity_poly.entity_id
_entity_poly.type
_entity_poly.pdbx_seq_one_letter_code
_entity_poly.pdbx_strand_id
1 'polypeptide(L)'
;EAARMASWLASRGVGSGDRVAIYARNHPESFILLFAASRIGAMMVPLNWRLSEEELAWQLADAAPSMLLYGADFAGIAGKLASHAGCPGFEIGTKLDAARESHGMEAEEGPGGPDAELMVVYTSGTTGRPKGAVLAQAAMRANAEMSHHAYAMTPDDHVLNILPLF
;
A
#
# COMPACT_ATOMS: atom_id res chain seq x y z
N GLU A 1 -4.27 11.86 -8.83
CA GLU A 1 -3.52 10.62 -8.98
C GLU A 1 -4.21 9.46 -8.23
N ALA A 2 -4.54 9.57 -6.93
CA ALA A 2 -5.17 8.50 -6.16
C ALA A 2 -6.50 8.00 -6.76
N ALA A 3 -7.35 8.89 -7.28
CA ALA A 3 -8.59 8.50 -7.93
C ALA A 3 -8.35 7.67 -9.22
N ARG A 4 -7.38 8.04 -10.04
CA ARG A 4 -7.00 7.27 -11.23
C ARG A 4 -6.40 5.92 -10.86
N MET A 5 -5.57 5.87 -9.81
CA MET A 5 -5.05 4.62 -9.27
C MET A 5 -6.18 3.72 -8.77
N ALA A 6 -7.16 4.26 -8.07
CA ALA A 6 -8.34 3.52 -7.60
C ALA A 6 -9.11 2.90 -8.78
N SER A 7 -9.40 3.69 -9.84
CA SER A 7 -10.05 3.19 -11.06
C SER A 7 -9.23 2.14 -11.78
N TRP A 8 -7.90 2.31 -11.85
CA TRP A 8 -7.02 1.31 -12.45
C TRP A 8 -7.01 0.00 -11.64
N LEU A 9 -6.92 0.07 -10.30
CA LEU A 9 -7.00 -1.09 -9.42
C LEU A 9 -8.34 -1.82 -9.58
N ALA A 10 -9.45 -1.08 -9.55
CA ALA A 10 -10.79 -1.65 -9.75
C ALA A 10 -10.94 -2.34 -11.11
N SER A 11 -10.38 -1.77 -12.18
CA SER A 11 -10.38 -2.40 -13.51
C SER A 11 -9.60 -3.71 -13.56
N ARG A 12 -8.74 -3.97 -12.58
CA ARG A 12 -7.98 -5.21 -12.39
C ARG A 12 -8.64 -6.17 -11.41
N GLY A 13 -9.86 -5.88 -10.96
CA GLY A 13 -10.63 -6.70 -10.04
C GLY A 13 -10.26 -6.50 -8.56
N VAL A 14 -9.47 -5.46 -8.23
CA VAL A 14 -9.18 -5.10 -6.85
C VAL A 14 -10.36 -4.31 -6.27
N GLY A 15 -10.88 -4.75 -5.14
CA GLY A 15 -12.02 -4.14 -4.48
C GLY A 15 -11.96 -4.24 -2.96
N SER A 16 -13.12 -4.10 -2.34
CA SER A 16 -13.25 -4.11 -0.87
C SER A 16 -12.74 -5.41 -0.26
N GLY A 17 -11.90 -5.27 0.76
CA GLY A 17 -11.26 -6.39 1.47
C GLY A 17 -10.04 -6.98 0.78
N ASP A 18 -9.69 -6.55 -0.43
CA ASP A 18 -8.46 -6.96 -1.10
C ASP A 18 -7.23 -6.27 -0.53
N ARG A 19 -6.07 -6.91 -0.71
CA ARG A 19 -4.75 -6.38 -0.32
C ARG A 19 -3.93 -6.09 -1.55
N VAL A 20 -3.30 -4.91 -1.57
CA VAL A 20 -2.31 -4.54 -2.58
C VAL A 20 -0.96 -4.34 -1.88
N ALA A 21 0.00 -5.19 -2.18
CA ALA A 21 1.34 -5.08 -1.61
C ALA A 21 2.17 -4.05 -2.38
N ILE A 22 3.03 -3.33 -1.66
CA ILE A 22 4.03 -2.44 -2.27
C ILE A 22 5.42 -2.75 -1.73
N TYR A 23 6.35 -3.02 -2.65
CA TYR A 23 7.74 -3.37 -2.39
C TYR A 23 8.67 -2.35 -3.05
N ALA A 24 8.93 -1.28 -2.34
CA ALA A 24 9.69 -0.15 -2.87
C ALA A 24 10.47 0.58 -1.76
N ARG A 25 11.47 1.36 -2.13
CA ARG A 25 11.99 2.43 -1.26
C ARG A 25 10.91 3.49 -1.08
N ASN A 26 11.18 4.51 -0.24
CA ASN A 26 10.28 5.64 -0.12
C ASN A 26 9.97 6.22 -1.51
N HIS A 27 8.71 6.16 -1.89
CA HIS A 27 8.24 6.60 -3.20
C HIS A 27 6.87 7.26 -3.04
N PRO A 28 6.55 8.33 -3.80
CA PRO A 28 5.23 8.97 -3.78
C PRO A 28 4.07 7.98 -4.02
N GLU A 29 4.34 6.89 -4.77
CA GLU A 29 3.36 5.84 -5.06
C GLU A 29 2.79 5.17 -3.81
N SER A 30 3.54 5.14 -2.69
CA SER A 30 3.03 4.61 -1.42
C SER A 30 1.84 5.41 -0.92
N PHE A 31 1.89 6.75 -1.03
CA PHE A 31 0.77 7.61 -0.65
C PHE A 31 -0.38 7.52 -1.66
N ILE A 32 -0.06 7.49 -2.96
CA ILE A 32 -1.06 7.34 -4.01
C ILE A 32 -1.84 6.03 -3.81
N LEU A 33 -1.13 4.92 -3.56
CA LEU A 33 -1.74 3.61 -3.29
C LEU A 33 -2.59 3.64 -2.01
N LEU A 34 -2.07 4.22 -0.92
CA LEU A 34 -2.81 4.31 0.34
C LEU A 34 -4.18 4.99 0.16
N PHE A 35 -4.19 6.16 -0.50
CA PHE A 35 -5.44 6.88 -0.74
C PHE A 35 -6.33 6.22 -1.81
N ALA A 36 -5.74 5.54 -2.79
CA ALA A 36 -6.50 4.78 -3.77
C ALA A 36 -7.19 3.57 -3.12
N ALA A 37 -6.46 2.81 -2.30
CA ALA A 37 -7.00 1.67 -1.55
C ALA A 37 -8.13 2.10 -0.61
N SER A 38 -7.95 3.21 0.12
CA SER A 38 -9.00 3.81 0.96
C SER A 38 -10.30 4.07 0.20
N ARG A 39 -10.23 4.52 -1.07
CA ARG A 39 -11.42 4.83 -1.87
C ARG A 39 -12.22 3.60 -2.28
N ILE A 40 -11.57 2.48 -2.54
CA ILE A 40 -12.22 1.24 -3.00
C ILE A 40 -12.40 0.20 -1.91
N GLY A 41 -12.06 0.54 -0.65
CA GLY A 41 -12.15 -0.37 0.49
C GLY A 41 -11.10 -1.49 0.48
N ALA A 42 -10.02 -1.34 -0.28
CA ALA A 42 -8.86 -2.23 -0.26
C ALA A 42 -7.85 -1.83 0.81
N MET A 43 -6.90 -2.72 1.10
CA MET A 43 -5.83 -2.50 2.06
C MET A 43 -4.46 -2.42 1.39
N MET A 44 -3.63 -1.46 1.79
CA MET A 44 -2.21 -1.43 1.42
C MET A 44 -1.40 -2.34 2.34
N VAL A 45 -0.44 -3.08 1.78
CA VAL A 45 0.54 -3.90 2.53
C VAL A 45 1.94 -3.40 2.18
N PRO A 46 2.52 -2.47 2.97
CA PRO A 46 3.88 -2.01 2.73
C PRO A 46 4.88 -3.09 3.17
N LEU A 47 5.78 -3.48 2.28
CA LEU A 47 6.79 -4.50 2.53
C LEU A 47 8.15 -3.86 2.85
N ASN A 48 8.78 -4.34 3.92
CA ASN A 48 10.11 -3.90 4.30
C ASN A 48 11.17 -4.44 3.31
N TRP A 49 11.72 -3.57 2.48
CA TRP A 49 12.72 -3.93 1.46
C TRP A 49 14.06 -4.41 2.02
N ARG A 50 14.28 -4.33 3.35
CA ARG A 50 15.48 -4.83 4.01
C ARG A 50 15.38 -6.29 4.42
N LEU A 51 14.19 -6.90 4.32
CA LEU A 51 13.97 -8.30 4.66
C LEU A 51 14.52 -9.23 3.58
N SER A 52 14.82 -10.45 4.00
CA SER A 52 15.20 -11.52 3.08
C SER A 52 14.04 -11.94 2.17
N GLU A 53 14.37 -12.61 1.05
CA GLU A 53 13.37 -13.16 0.13
C GLU A 53 12.41 -14.12 0.84
N GLU A 54 12.92 -14.94 1.77
CA GLU A 54 12.12 -15.88 2.55
C GLU A 54 11.11 -15.19 3.48
N GLU A 55 11.53 -14.14 4.17
CA GLU A 55 10.67 -13.34 5.05
C GLU A 55 9.57 -12.61 4.25
N LEU A 56 9.94 -12.05 3.10
CA LEU A 56 8.99 -11.39 2.20
C LEU A 56 7.99 -12.38 1.61
N ALA A 57 8.45 -13.56 1.18
CA ALA A 57 7.59 -14.62 0.67
C ALA A 57 6.58 -15.08 1.73
N TRP A 58 7.03 -15.20 2.98
CA TRP A 58 6.16 -15.53 4.09
C TRP A 58 5.08 -14.45 4.33
N GLN A 59 5.47 -13.16 4.36
CA GLN A 59 4.50 -12.05 4.53
C GLN A 59 3.49 -12.00 3.38
N LEU A 60 3.93 -12.23 2.16
CA LEU A 60 3.05 -12.25 0.99
C LEU A 60 2.11 -13.46 1.02
N ALA A 61 2.56 -14.63 1.48
CA ALA A 61 1.70 -15.78 1.64
C ALA A 61 0.62 -15.55 2.72
N ASP A 62 0.98 -14.89 3.83
CA ASP A 62 0.06 -14.55 4.92
C ASP A 62 -0.94 -13.45 4.50
N ALA A 63 -0.46 -12.37 3.87
CA ALA A 63 -1.29 -11.27 3.39
C ALA A 63 -2.16 -11.65 2.19
N ALA A 64 -1.74 -12.62 1.37
CA ALA A 64 -2.40 -13.05 0.14
C ALA A 64 -2.86 -11.86 -0.73
N PRO A 65 -1.96 -11.00 -1.21
CA PRO A 65 -2.34 -9.80 -1.94
C PRO A 65 -2.87 -10.15 -3.35
N SER A 66 -3.84 -9.37 -3.82
CA SER A 66 -4.35 -9.45 -5.19
C SER A 66 -3.37 -8.88 -6.22
N MET A 67 -2.38 -8.09 -5.75
CA MET A 67 -1.40 -7.43 -6.62
C MET A 67 -0.14 -7.04 -5.84
N LEU A 68 1.02 -7.04 -6.51
CA LEU A 68 2.28 -6.52 -6.00
C LEU A 68 2.77 -5.36 -6.88
N LEU A 69 2.86 -4.15 -6.30
CA LEU A 69 3.58 -3.04 -6.91
C LEU A 69 5.03 -3.05 -6.43
N TYR A 70 5.99 -2.80 -7.32
CA TYR A 70 7.40 -2.83 -6.93
C TYR A 70 8.24 -1.75 -7.63
N GLY A 71 9.23 -1.23 -6.92
CA GLY A 71 10.21 -0.31 -7.47
C GLY A 71 11.20 -1.01 -8.41
N ALA A 72 11.71 -0.29 -9.42
CA ALA A 72 12.64 -0.81 -10.43
C ALA A 72 13.89 -1.49 -9.80
N ASP A 73 14.39 -0.96 -8.68
CA ASP A 73 15.54 -1.54 -7.94
C ASP A 73 15.29 -3.00 -7.49
N PHE A 74 14.05 -3.40 -7.42
CA PHE A 74 13.61 -4.71 -6.91
C PHE A 74 13.06 -5.65 -7.98
N ALA A 75 13.11 -5.27 -9.26
CA ALA A 75 12.53 -6.05 -10.37
C ALA A 75 13.04 -7.51 -10.40
N GLY A 76 14.32 -7.74 -10.07
CA GLY A 76 14.93 -9.07 -10.08
C GLY A 76 14.30 -10.05 -9.08
N ILE A 77 13.85 -9.59 -7.93
CA ILE A 77 13.22 -10.41 -6.88
C ILE A 77 11.69 -10.35 -6.95
N ALA A 78 11.14 -9.21 -7.35
CA ALA A 78 9.70 -8.96 -7.35
C ALA A 78 8.92 -9.97 -8.21
N GLY A 79 9.48 -10.39 -9.35
CA GLY A 79 8.86 -11.40 -10.20
C GLY A 79 8.70 -12.76 -9.51
N LYS A 80 9.71 -13.18 -8.73
CA LYS A 80 9.65 -14.41 -7.94
C LYS A 80 8.62 -14.28 -6.80
N LEU A 81 8.64 -13.15 -6.09
CA LEU A 81 7.73 -12.89 -5.00
C LEU A 81 6.27 -12.87 -5.48
N ALA A 82 5.99 -12.20 -6.60
CA ALA A 82 4.66 -12.17 -7.21
C ALA A 82 4.19 -13.57 -7.63
N SER A 83 5.08 -14.37 -8.25
CA SER A 83 4.80 -15.75 -8.60
C SER A 83 4.52 -16.62 -7.37
N HIS A 84 5.30 -16.46 -6.30
CA HIS A 84 5.10 -17.19 -5.05
C HIS A 84 3.75 -16.82 -4.39
N ALA A 85 3.38 -15.55 -4.42
CA ALA A 85 2.11 -15.05 -3.90
C ALA A 85 0.91 -15.38 -4.80
N GLY A 86 1.13 -15.84 -6.02
CA GLY A 86 0.07 -16.12 -6.99
C GLY A 86 -0.64 -14.85 -7.50
N CYS A 87 0.01 -13.70 -7.45
CA CYS A 87 -0.57 -12.43 -7.88
C CYS A 87 0.26 -11.75 -8.98
N PRO A 88 -0.34 -10.86 -9.81
CA PRO A 88 0.40 -10.09 -10.79
C PRO A 88 1.31 -9.05 -10.11
N GLY A 89 2.51 -8.86 -10.69
CA GLY A 89 3.46 -7.82 -10.29
C GLY A 89 3.51 -6.69 -11.31
N PHE A 90 3.56 -5.44 -10.83
CA PHE A 90 3.67 -4.25 -11.66
C PHE A 90 4.80 -3.35 -11.17
N GLU A 91 5.68 -2.97 -12.10
CA GLU A 91 6.76 -2.03 -11.81
C GLU A 91 6.23 -0.60 -11.71
N ILE A 92 6.60 0.08 -10.64
CA ILE A 92 6.33 1.52 -10.44
C ILE A 92 7.18 2.32 -11.43
N GLY A 93 6.55 3.20 -12.19
CA GLY A 93 7.20 4.04 -13.18
C GLY A 93 6.31 4.30 -14.39
N THR A 94 6.92 4.74 -15.50
CA THR A 94 6.21 5.27 -16.67
C THR A 94 5.13 4.37 -17.25
N LYS A 95 5.28 3.05 -17.19
CA LYS A 95 4.25 2.11 -17.68
C LYS A 95 3.03 2.08 -16.76
N LEU A 96 3.25 2.10 -15.44
CA LEU A 96 2.16 2.18 -14.47
C LEU A 96 1.48 3.55 -14.56
N ASP A 97 2.26 4.61 -14.70
CA ASP A 97 1.74 5.97 -14.88
C ASP A 97 0.85 6.08 -16.11
N ALA A 98 1.32 5.62 -17.27
CA ALA A 98 0.53 5.61 -18.50
C ALA A 98 -0.72 4.74 -18.39
N ALA A 99 -0.62 3.57 -17.75
CA ALA A 99 -1.77 2.71 -17.52
C ALA A 99 -2.82 3.38 -16.63
N ARG A 100 -2.38 4.05 -15.56
CA ARG A 100 -3.24 4.80 -14.65
C ARG A 100 -3.87 6.03 -15.32
N GLU A 101 -3.10 6.77 -16.12
CA GLU A 101 -3.58 7.95 -16.83
C GLU A 101 -4.67 7.63 -17.86
N SER A 102 -4.67 6.41 -18.40
CA SER A 102 -5.72 5.95 -19.33
C SER A 102 -7.07 5.68 -18.64
N HIS A 103 -7.13 5.71 -17.32
CA HIS A 103 -8.35 5.49 -16.55
C HIS A 103 -8.95 6.81 -16.05
N GLY A 104 -10.27 6.88 -16.03
CA GLY A 104 -11.03 7.99 -15.43
C GLY A 104 -10.84 8.02 -13.90
N MET A 105 -11.54 8.94 -13.25
CA MET A 105 -11.54 9.10 -11.78
C MET A 105 -12.76 8.46 -11.11
N GLU A 106 -13.48 7.60 -11.82
CA GLU A 106 -14.81 7.09 -11.47
C GLU A 106 -14.76 5.65 -10.92
N ALA A 107 -13.84 5.36 -9.98
CA ALA A 107 -13.95 4.10 -9.26
C ALA A 107 -15.18 4.10 -8.36
N GLU A 108 -15.92 2.99 -8.31
CA GLU A 108 -16.92 2.79 -7.27
C GLU A 108 -16.27 2.96 -5.89
N GLU A 109 -16.89 3.80 -5.07
CA GLU A 109 -16.41 3.95 -3.69
C GLU A 109 -16.74 2.68 -2.92
N GLY A 110 -15.71 2.10 -2.32
CA GLY A 110 -15.85 0.96 -1.42
C GLY A 110 -16.56 1.35 -0.12
N PRO A 111 -16.89 0.39 0.73
CA PRO A 111 -17.47 0.66 2.03
C PRO A 111 -16.52 1.55 2.82
N GLY A 112 -16.91 2.81 2.97
CA GLY A 112 -16.20 3.80 3.78
C GLY A 112 -16.61 3.69 5.24
N GLY A 113 -15.91 4.43 6.09
CA GLY A 113 -16.25 4.57 7.49
C GLY A 113 -15.03 4.41 8.41
N PRO A 114 -15.18 4.77 9.68
CA PRO A 114 -14.06 4.76 10.62
C PRO A 114 -13.46 3.37 10.83
N ASP A 115 -14.26 2.32 10.76
CA ASP A 115 -13.84 0.95 11.00
C ASP A 115 -13.36 0.23 9.72
N ALA A 116 -13.43 0.88 8.54
CA ALA A 116 -12.94 0.31 7.30
C ALA A 116 -11.41 0.06 7.39
N GLU A 117 -11.01 -1.16 7.06
CA GLU A 117 -9.61 -1.56 7.04
C GLU A 117 -8.86 -0.81 5.94
N LEU A 118 -7.63 -0.38 6.22
CA LEU A 118 -6.86 0.46 5.31
C LEU A 118 -5.47 -0.07 5.01
N MET A 119 -4.81 -0.62 6.02
CA MET A 119 -3.41 -1.03 5.88
C MET A 119 -3.10 -2.23 6.77
N VAL A 120 -2.26 -3.14 6.27
CA VAL A 120 -1.68 -4.23 7.05
C VAL A 120 -0.18 -3.98 7.23
N VAL A 121 0.25 -3.76 8.47
CA VAL A 121 1.66 -3.52 8.81
C VAL A 121 2.21 -4.72 9.57
N TYR A 122 3.29 -5.30 9.05
CA TYR A 122 3.95 -6.42 9.72
C TYR A 122 4.89 -5.93 10.81
N THR A 123 4.71 -6.48 12.02
CA THR A 123 5.55 -6.20 13.18
C THR A 123 6.29 -7.46 13.60
N SER A 124 7.49 -7.30 14.19
CA SER A 124 8.24 -8.41 14.78
C SER A 124 7.44 -8.98 15.97
N GLY A 125 6.79 -10.12 15.76
CA GLY A 125 6.06 -10.80 16.82
C GLY A 125 7.01 -11.38 17.89
N THR A 126 6.58 -11.41 19.15
CA THR A 126 7.31 -12.03 20.28
C THR A 126 7.48 -13.55 20.12
N THR A 127 6.78 -14.17 19.17
CA THR A 127 6.78 -15.63 18.91
C THR A 127 7.65 -16.05 17.73
N GLY A 128 8.52 -15.15 17.20
CA GLY A 128 9.49 -15.45 16.16
C GLY A 128 8.96 -15.30 14.71
N ARG A 129 7.64 -15.19 14.49
CA ARG A 129 7.06 -14.86 13.20
C ARG A 129 6.42 -13.48 13.23
N PRO A 130 6.61 -12.65 12.19
CA PRO A 130 5.92 -11.36 12.07
C PRO A 130 4.41 -11.53 12.14
N LYS A 131 3.71 -10.51 12.61
CA LYS A 131 2.24 -10.46 12.65
C LYS A 131 1.76 -9.25 11.88
N GLY A 132 0.79 -9.43 10.99
CA GLY A 132 0.13 -8.35 10.28
C GLY A 132 -0.86 -7.63 11.20
N ALA A 133 -0.57 -6.40 11.57
CA ALA A 133 -1.50 -5.54 12.29
C ALA A 133 -2.38 -4.80 11.28
N VAL A 134 -3.68 -4.99 11.35
CA VAL A 134 -4.65 -4.29 10.51
C VAL A 134 -4.97 -2.93 11.13
N LEU A 135 -4.78 -1.88 10.37
CA LEU A 135 -5.06 -0.51 10.76
C LEU A 135 -6.33 -0.03 10.03
N ALA A 136 -7.32 0.42 10.83
CA ALA A 136 -8.54 1.02 10.30
C ALA A 136 -8.32 2.49 9.90
N GLN A 137 -9.21 3.02 9.07
CA GLN A 137 -9.17 4.43 8.65
C GLN A 137 -9.24 5.39 9.85
N ALA A 138 -10.03 5.07 10.88
CA ALA A 138 -10.09 5.88 12.11
C ALA A 138 -8.75 5.98 12.83
N ALA A 139 -7.96 4.88 12.87
CA ALA A 139 -6.66 4.89 13.52
C ALA A 139 -5.67 5.82 12.79
N MET A 140 -5.66 5.76 11.46
CA MET A 140 -4.83 6.64 10.62
C MET A 140 -5.24 8.09 10.74
N ARG A 141 -6.54 8.36 10.73
CA ARG A 141 -7.08 9.70 10.90
C ARG A 141 -6.75 10.28 12.28
N ALA A 142 -6.96 9.52 13.34
CA ALA A 142 -6.62 9.94 14.70
C ALA A 142 -5.13 10.25 14.85
N ASN A 143 -4.26 9.43 14.25
CA ASN A 143 -2.82 9.69 14.23
C ASN A 143 -2.48 10.99 13.49
N ALA A 144 -3.10 11.25 12.35
CA ALA A 144 -2.91 12.49 11.59
C ALA A 144 -3.39 13.71 12.40
N GLU A 145 -4.55 13.64 13.03
CA GLU A 145 -5.10 14.71 13.89
C GLU A 145 -4.20 14.99 15.10
N MET A 146 -3.70 13.95 15.77
CA MET A 146 -2.75 14.10 16.86
C MET A 146 -1.44 14.73 16.40
N SER A 147 -0.90 14.32 15.26
CA SER A 147 0.34 14.88 14.69
C SER A 147 0.15 16.35 14.31
N HIS A 148 -0.95 16.68 13.64
CA HIS A 148 -1.31 18.05 13.30
C HIS A 148 -1.34 18.95 14.55
N HIS A 149 -1.98 18.48 15.62
CA HIS A 149 -2.09 19.23 16.86
C HIS A 149 -0.75 19.32 17.60
N ALA A 150 -0.01 18.22 17.72
CA ALA A 150 1.24 18.15 18.47
C ALA A 150 2.36 19.00 17.87
N TYR A 151 2.40 19.09 16.54
CA TYR A 151 3.43 19.86 15.80
C TYR A 151 2.91 21.20 15.29
N ALA A 152 1.68 21.59 15.60
CA ALA A 152 1.03 22.82 15.12
C ALA A 152 1.12 22.98 13.59
N MET A 153 0.98 21.87 12.85
CA MET A 153 1.18 21.85 11.40
C MET A 153 0.18 22.73 10.67
N THR A 154 0.65 23.40 9.62
CA THR A 154 -0.13 24.26 8.75
C THR A 154 -0.02 23.82 7.29
N PRO A 155 -0.89 24.28 6.37
CA PRO A 155 -0.75 23.98 4.94
C PRO A 155 0.54 24.49 4.30
N ASP A 156 1.25 25.40 4.93
CA ASP A 156 2.51 25.99 4.43
C ASP A 156 3.74 25.18 4.87
N ASP A 157 3.57 24.19 5.74
CA ASP A 157 4.67 23.38 6.22
C ASP A 157 5.14 22.35 5.18
N HIS A 158 6.44 22.15 5.16
CA HIS A 158 7.11 21.13 4.36
C HIS A 158 7.69 20.06 5.28
N VAL A 159 7.19 18.82 5.16
CA VAL A 159 7.64 17.71 5.99
C VAL A 159 8.63 16.85 5.22
N LEU A 160 9.86 16.74 5.75
CA LEU A 160 10.86 15.81 5.22
C LEU A 160 10.65 14.42 5.85
N ASN A 161 10.19 13.47 5.03
CA ASN A 161 10.07 12.08 5.44
C ASN A 161 11.33 11.29 5.08
N ILE A 162 12.19 11.05 6.08
CA ILE A 162 13.43 10.27 5.95
C ILE A 162 13.29 8.84 6.48
N LEU A 163 12.23 8.56 7.22
CA LEU A 163 11.97 7.22 7.73
C LEU A 163 11.34 6.35 6.63
N PRO A 164 11.60 5.03 6.65
CA PRO A 164 10.95 4.10 5.73
C PRO A 164 9.42 4.15 5.84
N LEU A 165 8.75 3.94 4.69
CA LEU A 165 7.28 3.90 4.60
C LEU A 165 6.73 2.47 4.73
N PHE A 166 7.36 1.61 5.54
CA PHE A 166 6.92 0.23 5.81
C PHE A 166 6.90 -0.07 7.30
#